data_4cc9241898d6d01c60b8f66c9a54b375
#
_entry.id   4cc9241898d6d01c60b8f66c9a54b375
#
_cell.length_a   1.000
_cell.length_b   1.000
_cell.length_c   1.000
_cell.angle_alpha   90.00
_cell.angle_beta   90.00
_cell.angle_gamma   90.00
#
_symmetry.space_group_name_H-M   'P 1'
#
loop_
_entity.id
_entity.type
_entity.pdbx_description
1 polymer ?
#
loop_
_entity_poly.entity_id
_entity_poly.type
_entity_poly.pdbx_seq_one_letter_code
_entity_poly.pdbx_strand_id
1 'polypeptide(L)'
;MQLSRWLGCQLCRKALFLFGATILSFAQEGQVKANPGHPPKHFDHVLIVVLENQSYDSAIKNDLLKSLAQRGAVFSSFGNLYHYSYPNYLAMIAGSDFGVHTPQLLSDQQRTFKDDSEHRTIGDSLNWRNYAEDYPASASARAPFLGDRQGRYVRKHVPFLSFRAVQNKSFHNVVGVNTHAPDNAFVTDIGNFIADPEKHPLPEYIYYSPNLDDDGHDPTANPQEGLKKSADWLRMFLTTWLHFDDETWIPKDEQLKRTLVIVTYDESEGNDKPERIYTVFLGAMVKAGDVKTPYNHYSVLRTIEDNFGLDPIHRDSGDGTAAVISEVWK
;
A
#
# COMPACT_ATOMS: atom_id res chain seq x y z
N MET A 1 69.13 14.81 -49.40
CA MET A 1 69.77 16.17 -49.33
C MET A 1 69.30 16.84 -48.09
N GLN A 2 70.25 16.95 -47.15
CA GLN A 2 70.52 18.00 -46.17
C GLN A 2 69.39 18.26 -45.12
N LEU A 3 69.57 17.86 -43.83
CA LEU A 3 70.44 18.48 -42.77
C LEU A 3 69.95 19.88 -42.35
N SER A 4 69.49 20.04 -41.11
CA SER A 4 70.26 20.47 -39.96
C SER A 4 69.26 20.80 -38.80
N ARG A 5 69.34 20.20 -37.61
CA ARG A 5 70.07 20.61 -36.38
C ARG A 5 69.77 22.05 -35.93
N TRP A 6 69.19 22.17 -34.70
CA TRP A 6 69.84 22.64 -33.43
C TRP A 6 68.77 22.78 -32.34
N LEU A 7 68.89 22.05 -31.25
CA LEU A 7 69.44 22.33 -29.92
C LEU A 7 68.76 23.49 -29.15
N GLY A 8 68.14 23.07 -28.04
CA GLY A 8 68.49 23.58 -26.73
C GLY A 8 67.47 24.43 -26.02
N CYS A 9 66.86 23.99 -24.99
CA CYS A 9 67.18 24.40 -23.64
C CYS A 9 66.14 23.87 -22.64
N GLN A 10 66.65 23.29 -21.60
CA GLN A 10 65.94 22.88 -20.40
C GLN A 10 65.38 24.13 -19.67
N LEU A 11 64.15 24.01 -19.11
CA LEU A 11 63.93 24.48 -17.76
C LEU A 11 62.62 23.86 -17.24
N CYS A 12 62.80 23.13 -16.16
CA CYS A 12 61.80 22.54 -15.31
C CYS A 12 60.74 23.55 -14.87
N ARG A 13 59.49 23.16 -14.94
CA ARG A 13 58.55 23.47 -13.87
C ARG A 13 57.53 22.37 -13.76
N LYS A 14 57.67 21.61 -12.70
CA LYS A 14 56.69 20.63 -12.20
C LYS A 14 55.41 21.42 -11.84
N ALA A 15 54.39 21.27 -12.65
CA ALA A 15 53.05 21.64 -12.27
C ALA A 15 52.35 20.37 -11.71
N LEU A 16 52.22 20.36 -10.42
CA LEU A 16 51.47 19.35 -9.66
C LEU A 16 49.99 19.61 -9.87
N PHE A 17 49.35 18.88 -10.77
CA PHE A 17 47.90 18.88 -10.88
C PHE A 17 47.34 18.02 -9.74
N LEU A 18 46.93 18.68 -8.66
CA LEU A 18 46.03 18.12 -7.68
C LEU A 18 44.66 17.90 -8.36
N PHE A 19 44.39 16.68 -8.74
CA PHE A 19 43.03 16.23 -9.00
C PHE A 19 42.30 16.19 -7.66
N GLY A 20 41.59 17.27 -7.38
CA GLY A 20 40.59 17.29 -6.30
C GLY A 20 39.49 16.32 -6.68
N ALA A 21 39.50 15.14 -6.08
CA ALA A 21 38.34 14.25 -6.08
C ALA A 21 37.22 14.98 -5.32
N THR A 22 36.31 15.61 -6.04
CA THR A 22 35.05 16.07 -5.49
C THR A 22 34.25 14.80 -5.19
N ILE A 23 34.32 14.34 -3.95
CA ILE A 23 33.39 13.35 -3.43
C ILE A 23 32.04 14.07 -3.40
N LEU A 24 31.18 13.79 -4.39
CA LEU A 24 29.76 14.04 -4.31
C LEU A 24 29.24 13.18 -3.14
N SER A 25 29.13 13.80 -2.00
CA SER A 25 28.35 13.31 -0.89
C SER A 25 26.90 13.26 -1.37
N PHE A 26 26.46 12.08 -1.82
CA PHE A 26 25.04 11.81 -1.91
C PHE A 26 24.48 11.97 -0.52
N ALA A 27 23.64 12.96 -0.35
CA ALA A 27 22.88 13.17 0.86
C ALA A 27 22.17 11.85 1.18
N GLN A 28 22.52 11.28 2.30
CA GLN A 28 21.82 10.21 2.95
C GLN A 28 20.42 10.78 3.27
N GLU A 29 19.45 10.44 2.44
CA GLU A 29 18.06 10.78 2.68
C GLU A 29 17.70 10.24 4.07
N GLY A 30 17.15 11.14 4.88
CA GLY A 30 17.06 10.99 6.30
C GLY A 30 16.38 9.68 6.72
N GLN A 31 17.13 8.85 7.40
CA GLN A 31 16.54 7.92 8.34
C GLN A 31 15.70 8.75 9.31
N VAL A 32 14.41 8.56 9.30
CA VAL A 32 13.51 9.10 10.31
C VAL A 32 14.07 8.59 11.65
N LYS A 33 14.67 9.50 12.44
CA LYS A 33 15.19 9.15 13.75
C LYS A 33 14.00 8.68 14.57
N ALA A 34 14.04 7.41 15.00
CA ALA A 34 13.05 6.88 15.92
C ALA A 34 12.87 7.86 17.08
N ASN A 35 11.64 8.30 17.29
CA ASN A 35 11.31 9.17 18.41
C ASN A 35 11.55 8.34 19.69
N PRO A 36 12.40 8.79 20.65
CA PRO A 36 12.80 7.98 21.78
C PRO A 36 11.67 7.59 22.76
N GLY A 37 10.44 7.94 22.46
CA GLY A 37 9.25 7.57 23.22
C GLY A 37 8.31 6.59 22.52
N HIS A 38 8.60 6.17 21.29
CA HIS A 38 7.73 5.21 20.57
C HIS A 38 8.14 3.75 20.84
N PRO A 39 7.16 2.82 20.89
CA PRO A 39 7.45 1.40 20.99
C PRO A 39 8.26 0.92 19.78
N PRO A 40 9.00 -0.19 19.91
CA PRO A 40 9.72 -0.77 18.78
C PRO A 40 8.74 -1.16 17.67
N LYS A 41 9.13 -0.96 16.41
CA LYS A 41 8.34 -1.34 15.24
C LYS A 41 8.00 -2.83 15.25
N HIS A 42 6.74 -3.16 15.06
CA HIS A 42 6.28 -4.54 14.87
C HIS A 42 6.58 -5.05 13.45
N PHE A 43 6.52 -4.17 12.45
CA PHE A 43 6.76 -4.49 11.03
C PHE A 43 7.54 -3.36 10.35
N ASP A 44 8.25 -3.71 9.28
CA ASP A 44 9.01 -2.76 8.47
C ASP A 44 8.24 -2.36 7.20
N HIS A 45 7.36 -3.24 6.73
CA HIS A 45 6.50 -3.02 5.58
C HIS A 45 5.06 -3.41 5.93
N VAL A 46 4.09 -2.67 5.41
CA VAL A 46 2.68 -3.05 5.43
C VAL A 46 2.14 -3.14 4.01
N LEU A 47 1.46 -4.22 3.71
CA LEU A 47 0.71 -4.44 2.47
C LEU A 47 -0.77 -4.53 2.80
N ILE A 48 -1.56 -3.61 2.26
CA ILE A 48 -3.01 -3.60 2.40
C ILE A 48 -3.63 -4.03 1.08
N VAL A 49 -4.36 -5.14 1.09
CA VAL A 49 -5.18 -5.62 -0.01
C VAL A 49 -6.62 -5.27 0.31
N VAL A 50 -7.24 -4.44 -0.52
CA VAL A 50 -8.62 -3.98 -0.31
C VAL A 50 -9.53 -4.62 -1.35
N LEU A 51 -10.47 -5.40 -0.87
CA LEU A 51 -11.54 -6.04 -1.63
C LEU A 51 -12.83 -5.24 -1.47
N GLU A 52 -13.88 -5.56 -2.26
CA GLU A 52 -15.12 -4.79 -2.33
C GLU A 52 -16.34 -5.54 -1.80
N ASN A 53 -17.13 -4.84 -1.01
CA ASN A 53 -18.53 -5.12 -0.65
C ASN A 53 -18.82 -6.52 -0.11
N GLN A 54 -18.14 -6.93 0.97
CA GLN A 54 -18.50 -8.19 1.64
C GLN A 54 -18.63 -8.01 3.15
N SER A 55 -19.74 -8.49 3.67
CA SER A 55 -19.96 -8.54 5.13
C SER A 55 -19.05 -9.57 5.78
N TYR A 56 -18.73 -9.34 7.06
CA TYR A 56 -18.02 -10.33 7.88
C TYR A 56 -18.71 -11.71 7.86
N ASP A 57 -20.05 -11.72 8.02
CA ASP A 57 -20.84 -12.95 8.12
C ASP A 57 -20.90 -13.74 6.79
N SER A 58 -20.76 -13.08 5.64
CA SER A 58 -20.61 -13.72 4.34
C SER A 58 -19.19 -14.23 4.15
N ALA A 59 -18.21 -13.38 4.36
CA ALA A 59 -16.80 -13.67 4.10
C ALA A 59 -16.27 -14.84 4.97
N ILE A 60 -16.61 -14.89 6.26
CA ILE A 60 -16.12 -15.93 7.18
C ILE A 60 -16.64 -17.34 6.86
N LYS A 61 -17.65 -17.47 6.00
CA LYS A 61 -18.16 -18.76 5.52
C LYS A 61 -17.32 -19.34 4.38
N ASN A 62 -16.53 -18.50 3.70
CA ASN A 62 -15.62 -18.95 2.65
C ASN A 62 -14.44 -19.71 3.28
N ASP A 63 -14.06 -20.85 2.71
CA ASP A 63 -13.04 -21.74 3.28
C ASP A 63 -11.66 -21.07 3.39
N LEU A 64 -11.26 -20.29 2.38
CA LEU A 64 -10.00 -19.54 2.43
C LEU A 64 -10.04 -18.51 3.56
N LEU A 65 -11.03 -17.61 3.54
CA LEU A 65 -11.12 -16.51 4.52
C LEU A 65 -11.24 -17.04 5.95
N LYS A 66 -11.96 -18.14 6.13
CA LYS A 66 -12.00 -18.87 7.41
C LYS A 66 -10.63 -19.42 7.81
N SER A 67 -9.85 -19.96 6.88
CA SER A 67 -8.49 -20.44 7.14
C SER A 67 -7.57 -19.28 7.56
N LEU A 68 -7.63 -18.15 6.85
CA LEU A 68 -6.89 -16.93 7.22
C LEU A 68 -7.27 -16.45 8.62
N ALA A 69 -8.56 -16.42 8.94
CA ALA A 69 -9.08 -16.03 10.25
C ALA A 69 -8.57 -16.93 11.40
N GLN A 70 -8.37 -18.22 11.14
CA GLN A 70 -7.88 -19.18 12.15
C GLN A 70 -6.37 -19.02 12.43
N ARG A 71 -5.61 -18.43 11.52
CA ARG A 71 -4.15 -18.33 11.59
C ARG A 71 -3.65 -16.89 11.75
N GLY A 72 -4.47 -15.90 11.41
CA GLY A 72 -4.20 -14.48 11.61
C GLY A 72 -4.97 -13.89 12.78
N ALA A 73 -4.86 -12.58 12.96
CA ALA A 73 -5.74 -11.81 13.83
C ALA A 73 -6.96 -11.37 13.00
N VAL A 74 -8.10 -12.02 13.22
CA VAL A 74 -9.36 -11.66 12.56
C VAL A 74 -10.17 -10.72 13.44
N PHE A 75 -10.81 -9.73 12.83
CA PHE A 75 -11.56 -8.71 13.54
C PHE A 75 -13.07 -8.95 13.38
N SER A 76 -13.72 -9.54 14.39
CA SER A 76 -15.15 -9.84 14.33
C SER A 76 -16.07 -8.63 14.59
N SER A 77 -15.50 -7.49 14.97
CA SER A 77 -16.20 -6.23 15.21
C SER A 77 -15.63 -5.05 14.41
N PHE A 78 -15.00 -5.33 13.24
CA PHE A 78 -14.48 -4.28 12.38
C PHE A 78 -15.60 -3.68 11.52
N GLY A 79 -15.78 -2.36 11.61
CA GLY A 79 -16.80 -1.65 10.85
C GLY A 79 -16.24 -0.85 9.70
N ASN A 80 -17.02 -0.72 8.62
CA ASN A 80 -16.79 0.34 7.64
C ASN A 80 -17.22 1.70 8.23
N LEU A 81 -16.74 2.79 7.62
CA LEU A 81 -17.11 4.14 8.03
C LEU A 81 -18.43 4.56 7.40
N TYR A 82 -18.58 4.28 6.13
CA TYR A 82 -19.74 4.65 5.33
C TYR A 82 -20.16 3.51 4.41
N HIS A 83 -21.42 3.47 4.07
CA HIS A 83 -21.95 2.54 3.07
C HIS A 83 -21.84 3.15 1.66
N TYR A 84 -20.62 3.56 1.32
CA TYR A 84 -20.13 4.02 0.02
C TYR A 84 -18.64 3.78 -0.03
N SER A 85 -18.16 3.13 -1.06
CA SER A 85 -16.76 2.69 -1.17
C SER A 85 -15.76 3.85 -1.02
N TYR A 86 -15.94 4.93 -1.77
CA TYR A 86 -14.90 5.96 -1.93
C TYR A 86 -14.40 6.61 -0.62
N PRO A 87 -15.26 7.04 0.33
CA PRO A 87 -14.77 7.58 1.60
C PRO A 87 -14.00 6.57 2.45
N ASN A 88 -14.32 5.26 2.36
CA ASN A 88 -13.56 4.22 3.05
C ASN A 88 -12.15 4.09 2.47
N TYR A 89 -12.00 4.17 1.15
CA TYR A 89 -10.69 4.19 0.48
C TYR A 89 -9.86 5.41 0.88
N LEU A 90 -10.45 6.61 0.95
CA LEU A 90 -9.76 7.82 1.39
C LEU A 90 -9.30 7.71 2.84
N ALA A 91 -10.12 7.16 3.71
CA ALA A 91 -9.79 6.97 5.12
C ALA A 91 -8.53 6.13 5.34
N MET A 92 -8.35 5.07 4.54
CA MET A 92 -7.21 4.16 4.65
C MET A 92 -5.87 4.81 4.33
N ILE A 93 -5.85 5.86 3.50
CA ILE A 93 -4.59 6.47 3.06
C ILE A 93 -4.38 7.90 3.58
N ALA A 94 -5.46 8.56 4.00
CA ALA A 94 -5.43 9.98 4.34
C ALA A 94 -6.04 10.29 5.72
N GLY A 95 -6.61 9.29 6.41
CA GLY A 95 -7.21 9.48 7.73
C GLY A 95 -8.44 10.39 7.74
N SER A 96 -9.02 10.69 6.59
CA SER A 96 -10.19 11.55 6.43
C SER A 96 -11.00 11.14 5.20
N ASP A 97 -12.30 11.34 5.26
CA ASP A 97 -13.19 11.24 4.11
C ASP A 97 -13.33 12.58 3.36
N PHE A 98 -12.77 13.67 3.92
CA PHE A 98 -12.86 15.05 3.39
C PHE A 98 -14.31 15.50 3.12
N GLY A 99 -15.29 14.98 3.86
CA GLY A 99 -16.70 15.24 3.68
C GLY A 99 -17.33 14.54 2.47
N VAL A 100 -16.62 13.60 1.83
CA VAL A 100 -17.11 12.83 0.67
C VAL A 100 -17.93 11.63 1.15
N HIS A 101 -19.01 11.89 1.88
CA HIS A 101 -19.90 10.85 2.40
C HIS A 101 -21.38 11.17 2.15
N THR A 102 -21.66 12.16 1.31
CA THR A 102 -23.04 12.51 0.94
C THR A 102 -23.33 12.11 -0.50
N PRO A 103 -24.59 11.73 -0.84
CA PRO A 103 -24.96 11.34 -2.20
C PRO A 103 -24.63 12.40 -3.26
N GLN A 104 -24.69 13.70 -2.91
CA GLN A 104 -24.35 14.79 -3.80
C GLN A 104 -22.85 14.87 -4.13
N LEU A 105 -22.00 14.37 -3.23
CA LEU A 105 -20.53 14.38 -3.38
C LEU A 105 -19.99 13.07 -3.93
N LEU A 106 -20.77 12.00 -3.89
CA LEU A 106 -20.39 10.68 -4.43
C LEU A 106 -20.32 10.65 -5.95
N SER A 107 -21.00 11.55 -6.64
CA SER A 107 -20.86 11.76 -8.08
C SER A 107 -19.46 12.26 -8.47
N ASP A 108 -18.68 12.73 -7.47
CA ASP A 108 -17.34 13.27 -7.63
C ASP A 108 -16.23 12.23 -7.33
N GLN A 109 -16.44 10.98 -7.72
CA GLN A 109 -15.38 9.92 -7.63
C GLN A 109 -14.09 10.31 -8.38
N GLN A 110 -14.15 11.32 -9.24
CA GLN A 110 -13.00 11.94 -9.90
C GLN A 110 -12.44 13.14 -9.15
N ARG A 111 -12.83 13.35 -7.89
CA ARG A 111 -12.41 14.50 -7.10
C ARG A 111 -10.89 14.60 -7.04
N THR A 112 -10.41 15.82 -7.16
CA THR A 112 -9.00 16.13 -6.94
C THR A 112 -8.88 17.08 -5.77
N PHE A 113 -8.33 16.58 -4.66
CA PHE A 113 -8.02 17.39 -3.49
C PHE A 113 -6.81 18.27 -3.75
N LYS A 114 -6.76 19.44 -3.11
CA LYS A 114 -5.68 20.42 -3.30
C LYS A 114 -4.34 19.88 -2.79
N ASP A 115 -3.26 20.47 -3.26
CA ASP A 115 -1.91 20.27 -2.72
C ASP A 115 -1.67 21.28 -1.61
N ASP A 116 -2.15 20.97 -0.40
CA ASP A 116 -2.04 21.81 0.80
C ASP A 116 -1.93 20.95 2.07
N SER A 117 -1.81 21.62 3.23
CA SER A 117 -1.63 20.92 4.51
C SER A 117 -2.88 20.18 5.01
N GLU A 118 -4.06 20.48 4.47
CA GLU A 118 -5.32 19.85 4.87
C GLU A 118 -5.59 18.54 4.09
N HIS A 119 -4.95 18.38 2.92
CA HIS A 119 -5.17 17.25 2.04
C HIS A 119 -3.88 16.41 1.90
N ARG A 120 -3.44 15.86 3.03
CA ARG A 120 -2.27 14.98 3.11
C ARG A 120 -2.65 13.52 3.03
N THR A 121 -1.65 12.69 2.71
CA THR A 121 -1.75 11.23 2.70
C THR A 121 -0.60 10.63 3.52
N ILE A 122 -0.69 9.36 3.85
CA ILE A 122 0.42 8.62 4.46
C ILE A 122 1.68 8.65 3.59
N GLY A 123 1.52 8.83 2.28
CA GLY A 123 2.60 8.98 1.32
C GLY A 123 3.43 10.27 1.45
N ASP A 124 2.97 11.24 2.26
CA ASP A 124 3.77 12.42 2.63
C ASP A 124 4.81 12.12 3.72
N SER A 125 4.68 10.97 4.39
CA SER A 125 5.52 10.59 5.52
C SER A 125 6.28 9.28 5.33
N LEU A 126 5.73 8.35 4.55
CA LEU A 126 6.33 7.04 4.27
C LEU A 126 6.65 6.88 2.79
N ASN A 127 7.65 6.07 2.50
CA ASN A 127 7.84 5.56 1.14
C ASN A 127 6.69 4.61 0.81
N TRP A 128 6.00 4.86 -0.30
CA TRP A 128 4.78 4.15 -0.63
C TRP A 128 4.69 3.72 -2.08
N ARG A 129 3.88 2.71 -2.34
CA ARG A 129 3.49 2.30 -3.69
C ARG A 129 2.04 1.78 -3.70
N ASN A 130 1.28 2.13 -4.73
CA ASN A 130 -0.02 1.55 -5.00
C ASN A 130 0.07 0.71 -6.28
N TYR A 131 -0.03 -0.58 -6.13
CA TYR A 131 -0.20 -1.50 -7.25
C TYR A 131 -1.68 -1.58 -7.59
N ALA A 132 -2.02 -1.32 -8.83
CA ALA A 132 -3.40 -1.32 -9.29
C ALA A 132 -3.55 -2.18 -10.54
N GLU A 133 -4.40 -3.19 -10.45
CA GLU A 133 -4.68 -4.06 -11.58
C GLU A 133 -5.37 -3.31 -12.70
N ASP A 134 -4.97 -3.62 -13.92
CA ASP A 134 -5.46 -2.99 -15.15
C ASP A 134 -5.34 -1.44 -15.20
N TYR A 135 -4.57 -0.83 -14.29
CA TYR A 135 -4.24 0.59 -14.40
C TYR A 135 -3.54 0.86 -15.72
N PRO A 136 -4.01 1.81 -16.54
CA PRO A 136 -3.53 1.97 -17.90
C PRO A 136 -2.04 2.32 -17.99
N ALA A 137 -1.25 1.45 -18.58
CA ALA A 137 0.21 1.60 -18.70
C ALA A 137 0.65 2.89 -19.42
N SER A 138 -0.18 3.39 -20.35
CA SER A 138 0.08 4.66 -21.05
C SER A 138 0.06 5.89 -20.13
N ALA A 139 -0.63 5.80 -19.01
CA ALA A 139 -0.69 6.86 -18.00
C ALA A 139 0.60 6.96 -17.18
N SER A 140 1.31 5.85 -16.96
CA SER A 140 2.48 5.79 -16.07
C SER A 140 3.74 6.46 -16.61
N ALA A 141 3.80 6.81 -17.91
CA ALA A 141 5.04 7.30 -18.53
C ALA A 141 5.24 8.81 -18.43
N ARG A 142 4.17 9.63 -18.47
CA ARG A 142 4.28 11.11 -18.51
C ARG A 142 3.24 11.86 -17.68
N ALA A 143 2.09 11.24 -17.40
CA ALA A 143 1.00 11.81 -16.61
C ALA A 143 0.13 10.68 -16.06
N PRO A 144 -0.54 10.88 -14.90
CA PRO A 144 -1.46 9.87 -14.37
C PRO A 144 -2.70 9.74 -15.26
N PHE A 145 -3.25 8.52 -15.32
CA PHE A 145 -4.59 8.33 -15.87
C PHE A 145 -5.61 8.75 -14.80
N LEU A 146 -6.40 9.77 -15.11
CA LEU A 146 -7.40 10.32 -14.18
C LEU A 146 -8.84 10.04 -14.61
N GLY A 147 -9.04 9.19 -15.64
CA GLY A 147 -10.36 8.71 -16.01
C GLY A 147 -10.96 7.84 -14.89
N ASP A 148 -12.28 7.89 -14.74
CA ASP A 148 -13.00 7.18 -13.69
C ASP A 148 -12.90 5.66 -13.86
N ARG A 149 -13.05 5.17 -15.08
CA ARG A 149 -13.03 3.75 -15.43
C ARG A 149 -12.35 3.51 -16.77
N GLN A 150 -11.59 2.42 -16.86
CA GLN A 150 -11.12 1.88 -18.13
C GLN A 150 -11.05 0.36 -18.03
N GLY A 151 -11.90 -0.33 -18.81
CA GLY A 151 -12.02 -1.78 -18.70
C GLY A 151 -12.47 -2.20 -17.30
N ARG A 152 -11.63 -2.96 -16.61
CA ARG A 152 -11.83 -3.42 -15.24
C ARG A 152 -11.19 -2.53 -14.18
N TYR A 153 -10.37 -1.59 -14.57
CA TYR A 153 -9.81 -0.58 -13.67
C TYR A 153 -10.87 0.44 -13.26
N VAL A 154 -10.88 0.81 -11.98
CA VAL A 154 -11.72 1.88 -11.42
C VAL A 154 -10.86 2.80 -10.55
N ARG A 155 -10.91 4.11 -10.82
CA ARG A 155 -10.07 5.10 -10.14
C ARG A 155 -10.34 5.23 -8.65
N LYS A 156 -11.60 5.06 -8.19
CA LYS A 156 -11.94 5.16 -6.76
C LYS A 156 -11.16 4.13 -5.91
N HIS A 157 -10.75 2.98 -6.49
CA HIS A 157 -9.94 1.96 -5.83
C HIS A 157 -8.45 2.32 -5.76
N VAL A 158 -8.05 3.43 -6.39
CA VAL A 158 -6.68 3.96 -6.38
C VAL A 158 -6.69 5.36 -5.76
N PRO A 159 -6.98 5.45 -4.44
CA PRO A 159 -7.34 6.70 -3.79
C PRO A 159 -6.23 7.75 -3.81
N PHE A 160 -4.96 7.36 -3.89
CA PHE A 160 -3.83 8.27 -4.05
C PHE A 160 -3.97 9.21 -5.25
N LEU A 161 -4.59 8.76 -6.35
CA LEU A 161 -4.83 9.59 -7.54
C LEU A 161 -5.85 10.72 -7.31
N SER A 162 -6.51 10.75 -6.16
CA SER A 162 -7.41 11.85 -5.79
C SER A 162 -6.67 13.08 -5.26
N PHE A 163 -5.36 13.01 -5.05
CA PHE A 163 -4.57 14.10 -4.48
C PHE A 163 -3.71 14.80 -5.52
N ARG A 164 -3.81 16.13 -5.59
CA ARG A 164 -3.04 16.96 -6.53
C ARG A 164 -1.53 16.82 -6.29
N ALA A 165 -1.12 16.68 -5.05
CA ALA A 165 0.28 16.44 -4.70
C ALA A 165 0.81 15.17 -5.38
N VAL A 166 0.03 14.07 -5.31
CA VAL A 166 0.38 12.80 -5.96
C VAL A 166 0.38 12.93 -7.48
N GLN A 167 -0.67 13.53 -8.05
CA GLN A 167 -0.77 13.71 -9.50
C GLN A 167 0.41 14.48 -10.10
N ASN A 168 0.95 15.44 -9.37
CA ASN A 168 2.05 16.30 -9.83
C ASN A 168 3.45 15.77 -9.52
N LYS A 169 3.62 15.06 -8.39
CA LYS A 169 4.95 14.79 -7.83
C LYS A 169 5.29 13.30 -7.75
N SER A 170 4.30 12.43 -7.47
CA SER A 170 4.55 11.03 -7.13
C SER A 170 3.60 10.03 -7.80
N PHE A 171 2.94 10.41 -8.90
CA PHE A 171 2.02 9.47 -9.59
C PHE A 171 2.74 8.20 -10.12
N HIS A 172 4.06 8.22 -10.27
CA HIS A 172 4.86 7.03 -10.62
C HIS A 172 4.82 5.93 -9.54
N ASN A 173 4.43 6.29 -8.32
CA ASN A 173 4.21 5.32 -7.26
C ASN A 173 2.92 4.53 -7.46
N VAL A 174 2.04 4.94 -8.38
CA VAL A 174 0.91 4.14 -8.84
C VAL A 174 1.36 3.29 -10.02
N VAL A 175 1.43 1.99 -9.80
CA VAL A 175 2.00 1.02 -10.74
C VAL A 175 0.91 0.09 -11.26
N GLY A 176 0.79 0.02 -12.58
CA GLY A 176 -0.15 -0.91 -13.24
C GLY A 176 0.32 -2.36 -13.12
N VAL A 177 -0.60 -3.23 -12.75
CA VAL A 177 -0.38 -4.68 -12.67
C VAL A 177 -1.22 -5.38 -13.74
N ASN A 178 -0.56 -6.18 -14.57
CA ASN A 178 -1.23 -7.08 -15.48
C ASN A 178 -1.31 -8.48 -14.83
N THR A 179 -2.47 -8.84 -14.33
CA THR A 179 -2.70 -10.13 -13.65
C THR A 179 -2.48 -11.36 -14.52
N HIS A 180 -2.53 -11.19 -15.84
CA HIS A 180 -2.27 -12.27 -16.81
C HIS A 180 -0.78 -12.48 -17.10
N ALA A 181 0.09 -11.55 -16.68
CA ALA A 181 1.52 -11.68 -16.82
C ALA A 181 2.12 -12.36 -15.58
N PRO A 182 2.82 -13.50 -15.71
CA PRO A 182 3.43 -14.19 -14.57
C PRO A 182 4.52 -13.37 -13.88
N ASP A 183 5.13 -12.44 -14.61
CA ASP A 183 6.20 -11.53 -14.18
C ASP A 183 5.71 -10.08 -14.12
N ASN A 184 4.49 -9.87 -13.64
CA ASN A 184 3.94 -8.52 -13.48
C ASN A 184 4.80 -7.67 -12.50
N ALA A 185 4.56 -6.36 -12.50
CA ALA A 185 5.39 -5.41 -11.73
C ALA A 185 5.44 -5.73 -10.23
N PHE A 186 4.33 -6.17 -9.63
CA PHE A 186 4.28 -6.54 -8.22
C PHE A 186 5.15 -7.76 -7.92
N VAL A 187 4.98 -8.84 -8.71
CA VAL A 187 5.77 -10.08 -8.57
C VAL A 187 7.26 -9.80 -8.77
N THR A 188 7.60 -8.97 -9.76
CA THR A 188 8.98 -8.55 -10.03
C THR A 188 9.59 -7.81 -8.84
N ASP A 189 8.86 -6.85 -8.25
CA ASP A 189 9.37 -6.09 -7.09
C ASP A 189 9.52 -6.98 -5.85
N ILE A 190 8.59 -7.90 -5.59
CA ILE A 190 8.69 -8.88 -4.49
C ILE A 190 9.90 -9.81 -4.71
N GLY A 191 10.06 -10.36 -5.92
CA GLY A 191 11.19 -11.22 -6.26
C GLY A 191 12.55 -10.52 -6.12
N ASN A 192 12.65 -9.28 -6.57
CA ASN A 192 13.85 -8.46 -6.41
C ASN A 192 14.18 -8.19 -4.94
N PHE A 193 13.18 -7.87 -4.11
CA PHE A 193 13.34 -7.67 -2.68
C PHE A 193 13.82 -8.94 -1.98
N ILE A 194 13.24 -10.09 -2.30
CA ILE A 194 13.67 -11.38 -1.74
C ILE A 194 15.14 -11.68 -2.12
N ALA A 195 15.50 -11.38 -3.36
CA ALA A 195 16.85 -11.64 -3.85
C ALA A 195 17.92 -10.71 -3.25
N ASP A 196 17.63 -9.42 -3.12
CA ASP A 196 18.58 -8.40 -2.62
C ASP A 196 17.82 -7.21 -2.01
N PRO A 197 17.40 -7.30 -0.74
CA PRO A 197 16.59 -6.25 -0.10
C PRO A 197 17.32 -4.91 0.08
N GLU A 198 18.67 -4.93 0.09
CA GLU A 198 19.45 -3.69 0.21
C GLU A 198 19.43 -2.87 -1.09
N LYS A 199 19.45 -3.55 -2.25
CA LYS A 199 19.38 -2.89 -3.55
C LYS A 199 17.97 -2.59 -4.01
N HIS A 200 17.01 -3.42 -3.59
CA HIS A 200 15.63 -3.36 -4.02
C HIS A 200 14.69 -3.32 -2.81
N PRO A 201 14.77 -2.27 -1.96
CA PRO A 201 13.92 -2.19 -0.77
C PRO A 201 12.44 -2.08 -1.15
N LEU A 202 11.59 -2.80 -0.42
CA LEU A 202 10.15 -2.58 -0.53
C LEU A 202 9.76 -1.24 0.09
N PRO A 203 8.69 -0.60 -0.40
CA PRO A 203 8.08 0.54 0.27
C PRO A 203 7.61 0.18 1.68
N GLU A 204 7.60 1.17 2.58
CA GLU A 204 7.06 1.01 3.93
C GLU A 204 5.54 0.79 3.89
N TYR A 205 4.84 1.48 2.98
CA TYR A 205 3.39 1.39 2.78
C TYR A 205 3.08 0.92 1.37
N ILE A 206 2.46 -0.25 1.25
CA ILE A 206 2.06 -0.85 -0.02
C ILE A 206 0.54 -1.01 -0.02
N TYR A 207 -0.10 -0.43 -1.02
CA TYR A 207 -1.52 -0.53 -1.26
C TYR A 207 -1.79 -1.34 -2.51
N TYR A 208 -2.62 -2.36 -2.44
CA TYR A 208 -2.95 -3.19 -3.58
C TYR A 208 -4.44 -3.09 -3.90
N SER A 209 -4.72 -2.68 -5.13
CA SER A 209 -6.07 -2.50 -5.67
C SER A 209 -6.36 -3.56 -6.72
N PRO A 210 -7.10 -4.63 -6.39
CA PRO A 210 -7.61 -5.56 -7.39
C PRO A 210 -8.51 -4.85 -8.40
N ASN A 211 -8.66 -5.44 -9.57
CA ASN A 211 -9.63 -4.98 -10.56
C ASN A 211 -11.04 -5.50 -10.24
N LEU A 212 -12.05 -5.07 -11.01
CA LEU A 212 -13.44 -5.46 -10.82
C LEU A 212 -13.74 -6.96 -10.99
N ASP A 213 -12.82 -7.74 -11.56
CA ASP A 213 -12.98 -9.18 -11.64
C ASP A 213 -12.51 -9.89 -10.37
N ASP A 214 -11.56 -9.29 -9.66
CA ASP A 214 -10.82 -9.90 -8.56
C ASP A 214 -11.17 -9.28 -7.19
N ASP A 215 -11.87 -8.12 -7.16
CA ASP A 215 -12.23 -7.40 -5.93
C ASP A 215 -13.37 -8.03 -5.13
N GLY A 216 -14.19 -8.88 -5.76
CA GLY A 216 -15.28 -9.59 -5.09
C GLY A 216 -16.66 -8.95 -5.14
N HIS A 217 -16.79 -7.71 -5.66
CA HIS A 217 -18.05 -7.00 -5.77
C HIS A 217 -18.81 -7.32 -7.06
N ASP A 218 -18.13 -7.23 -8.18
CA ASP A 218 -18.76 -7.19 -9.50
C ASP A 218 -19.00 -8.54 -10.15
N PRO A 219 -19.89 -8.49 -11.08
CA PRO A 219 -21.25 -8.93 -10.92
C PRO A 219 -21.42 -10.24 -11.64
N THR A 220 -21.34 -11.23 -10.90
CA THR A 220 -22.19 -12.35 -11.29
C THR A 220 -23.56 -12.06 -10.68
N ALA A 221 -24.64 -12.54 -11.29
CA ALA A 221 -25.97 -12.46 -10.70
C ALA A 221 -26.07 -13.14 -9.31
N ASN A 222 -24.93 -13.63 -8.79
CA ASN A 222 -24.78 -14.36 -7.54
C ASN A 222 -23.58 -13.79 -6.74
N PRO A 223 -23.82 -13.06 -5.64
CA PRO A 223 -22.76 -12.51 -4.76
C PRO A 223 -21.78 -13.58 -4.24
N GLN A 224 -22.22 -14.82 -4.06
CA GLN A 224 -21.35 -15.91 -3.61
C GLN A 224 -20.29 -16.31 -4.65
N GLU A 225 -20.57 -16.11 -5.95
CA GLU A 225 -19.58 -16.33 -6.99
C GLU A 225 -18.50 -15.25 -6.98
N GLY A 226 -18.87 -13.99 -6.75
CA GLY A 226 -17.93 -12.89 -6.59
C GLY A 226 -16.98 -13.15 -5.42
N LEU A 227 -17.55 -13.50 -4.25
CA LEU A 227 -16.77 -13.87 -3.07
C LEU A 227 -15.83 -15.05 -3.31
N LYS A 228 -16.33 -16.11 -4.01
CA LYS A 228 -15.50 -17.27 -4.36
C LYS A 228 -14.35 -16.88 -5.29
N LYS A 229 -14.62 -16.08 -6.30
CA LYS A 229 -13.62 -15.66 -7.29
C LYS A 229 -12.53 -14.82 -6.64
N SER A 230 -12.90 -13.82 -5.83
CA SER A 230 -11.93 -13.01 -5.10
C SER A 230 -11.12 -13.82 -4.08
N ALA A 231 -11.72 -14.82 -3.45
CA ALA A 231 -11.00 -15.72 -2.55
C ALA A 231 -9.99 -16.62 -3.31
N ASP A 232 -10.38 -17.17 -4.48
CA ASP A 232 -9.46 -17.96 -5.31
C ASP A 232 -8.29 -17.10 -5.81
N TRP A 233 -8.55 -15.87 -6.23
CA TRP A 233 -7.53 -14.87 -6.58
C TRP A 233 -6.63 -14.55 -5.38
N LEU A 234 -7.20 -14.27 -4.21
CA LEU A 234 -6.46 -13.96 -2.99
C LEU A 234 -5.56 -15.12 -2.55
N ARG A 235 -6.01 -16.36 -2.69
CA ARG A 235 -5.16 -17.54 -2.43
C ARG A 235 -3.94 -17.52 -3.33
N MET A 236 -4.13 -17.36 -4.64
CA MET A 236 -3.04 -17.26 -5.61
C MET A 236 -2.11 -16.10 -5.28
N PHE A 237 -2.65 -14.92 -4.97
CA PHE A 237 -1.89 -13.73 -4.59
C PHE A 237 -0.99 -14.01 -3.38
N LEU A 238 -1.53 -14.56 -2.30
CA LEU A 238 -0.78 -14.85 -1.10
C LEU A 238 0.26 -15.97 -1.30
N THR A 239 -0.13 -17.07 -1.96
CA THR A 239 0.74 -18.25 -2.02
C THR A 239 1.75 -18.21 -3.16
N THR A 240 1.40 -17.61 -4.30
CA THR A 240 2.24 -17.57 -5.50
C THR A 240 3.04 -16.28 -5.59
N TRP A 241 2.42 -15.14 -5.31
CA TRP A 241 3.09 -13.84 -5.47
C TRP A 241 3.81 -13.37 -4.21
N LEU A 242 3.28 -13.69 -3.03
CA LEU A 242 3.88 -13.33 -1.73
C LEU A 242 4.56 -14.52 -1.04
N HIS A 243 4.59 -15.69 -1.65
CA HIS A 243 5.20 -16.91 -1.13
C HIS A 243 4.74 -17.30 0.28
N PHE A 244 3.48 -17.00 0.62
CA PHE A 244 2.91 -17.46 1.89
C PHE A 244 2.73 -18.97 1.87
N ASP A 245 2.99 -19.60 3.00
CA ASP A 245 2.63 -20.97 3.24
C ASP A 245 1.12 -21.08 3.43
N ASP A 246 0.43 -21.95 2.71
CA ASP A 246 -1.03 -22.06 2.70
C ASP A 246 -1.65 -22.83 3.88
N GLU A 247 -0.83 -23.36 4.78
CA GLU A 247 -1.27 -23.93 6.04
C GLU A 247 -1.13 -22.96 7.22
N THR A 248 -0.03 -22.21 7.24
CA THR A 248 0.32 -21.31 8.35
C THR A 248 -0.02 -19.85 8.09
N TRP A 249 -0.16 -19.46 6.83
CA TRP A 249 -0.33 -18.07 6.36
C TRP A 249 0.78 -17.14 6.87
N ILE A 250 2.01 -17.64 6.82
CA ILE A 250 3.23 -16.92 7.12
C ILE A 250 4.12 -16.94 5.87
N PRO A 251 4.83 -15.85 5.52
CA PRO A 251 5.78 -15.86 4.42
C PRO A 251 6.87 -16.91 4.60
N LYS A 252 7.20 -17.65 3.53
CA LYS A 252 8.30 -18.63 3.51
C LYS A 252 9.66 -17.93 3.51
N ASP A 253 9.76 -16.79 2.85
CA ASP A 253 10.99 -16.01 2.73
C ASP A 253 11.25 -15.15 3.96
N GLU A 254 12.48 -15.21 4.49
CA GLU A 254 12.88 -14.47 5.69
C GLU A 254 12.71 -12.96 5.51
N GLN A 255 12.98 -12.45 4.29
CA GLN A 255 12.88 -11.04 3.94
C GLN A 255 11.46 -10.50 4.11
N LEU A 256 10.45 -11.34 3.87
CA LEU A 256 9.04 -10.95 4.00
C LEU A 256 8.48 -11.11 5.42
N LYS A 257 9.22 -11.73 6.37
CA LYS A 257 8.72 -11.98 7.72
C LYS A 257 8.42 -10.73 8.54
N ARG A 258 8.97 -9.58 8.14
CA ARG A 258 8.65 -8.30 8.75
C ARG A 258 7.66 -7.46 7.92
N THR A 259 6.93 -8.11 7.01
CA THR A 259 5.83 -7.51 6.25
C THR A 259 4.50 -7.90 6.91
N LEU A 260 3.74 -6.91 7.37
CA LEU A 260 2.35 -7.07 7.78
C LEU A 260 1.47 -7.10 6.53
N VAL A 261 0.66 -8.14 6.36
CA VAL A 261 -0.35 -8.19 5.30
C VAL A 261 -1.73 -8.01 5.93
N ILE A 262 -2.45 -7.01 5.47
CA ILE A 262 -3.83 -6.72 5.86
C ILE A 262 -4.73 -7.03 4.67
N VAL A 263 -5.67 -7.95 4.86
CA VAL A 263 -6.76 -8.19 3.91
C VAL A 263 -8.02 -7.63 4.52
N THR A 264 -8.66 -6.70 3.82
CA THR A 264 -9.88 -6.04 4.28
C THR A 264 -10.83 -5.79 3.11
N TYR A 265 -12.10 -5.58 3.43
CA TYR A 265 -13.08 -5.05 2.50
C TYR A 265 -13.30 -3.56 2.79
N ASP A 266 -13.70 -2.80 1.79
CA ASP A 266 -13.96 -1.36 1.94
C ASP A 266 -15.23 -1.10 2.74
N GLU A 267 -16.32 -1.81 2.42
CA GLU A 267 -17.62 -1.73 3.07
C GLU A 267 -18.34 -3.09 3.09
N SER A 268 -19.42 -3.19 3.85
CA SER A 268 -20.25 -4.39 3.89
C SER A 268 -21.19 -4.46 2.69
N GLU A 269 -21.61 -5.68 2.33
CA GLU A 269 -22.68 -5.91 1.38
C GLU A 269 -24.05 -5.59 2.01
N GLY A 270 -24.83 -4.74 1.35
CA GLY A 270 -26.22 -4.47 1.76
C GLY A 270 -26.35 -3.51 2.97
N ASN A 271 -27.51 -3.55 3.62
CA ASN A 271 -27.85 -2.68 4.75
C ASN A 271 -27.82 -3.42 6.11
N ASP A 272 -27.03 -4.44 6.25
CA ASP A 272 -26.96 -5.23 7.47
C ASP A 272 -26.41 -4.39 8.64
N LYS A 273 -27.11 -4.39 9.76
CA LYS A 273 -26.69 -3.68 10.97
C LYS A 273 -26.37 -4.69 12.07
N PRO A 274 -25.24 -4.55 12.75
CA PRO A 274 -24.13 -3.61 12.52
C PRO A 274 -23.37 -3.94 11.23
N GLU A 275 -22.97 -2.92 10.50
CA GLU A 275 -22.16 -3.05 9.28
C GLU A 275 -20.76 -3.51 9.68
N ARG A 276 -20.50 -4.80 9.56
CA ARG A 276 -19.21 -5.42 9.87
C ARG A 276 -18.61 -5.97 8.59
N ILE A 277 -17.35 -5.65 8.39
CA ILE A 277 -16.56 -6.14 7.26
C ILE A 277 -15.51 -7.14 7.74
N TYR A 278 -15.14 -8.06 6.85
CA TYR A 278 -14.05 -8.97 7.12
C TYR A 278 -12.72 -8.23 7.04
N THR A 279 -11.94 -8.29 8.11
CA THR A 279 -10.57 -7.79 8.17
C THR A 279 -9.72 -8.79 8.89
N VAL A 280 -8.53 -9.13 8.33
CA VAL A 280 -7.57 -10.01 8.93
C VAL A 280 -6.15 -9.49 8.78
N PHE A 281 -5.37 -9.55 9.85
CA PHE A 281 -3.94 -9.29 9.83
C PHE A 281 -3.17 -10.59 9.75
N LEU A 282 -2.19 -10.66 8.86
CA LEU A 282 -1.34 -11.83 8.62
C LEU A 282 0.13 -11.43 8.70
N GLY A 283 0.98 -12.35 9.13
CA GLY A 283 2.42 -12.15 9.19
C GLY A 283 3.05 -12.80 10.41
N ALA A 284 4.38 -12.93 10.39
CA ALA A 284 5.10 -13.61 11.46
C ALA A 284 4.97 -12.92 12.83
N MET A 285 4.79 -11.59 12.85
CA MET A 285 4.61 -10.77 14.05
C MET A 285 3.19 -10.81 14.60
N VAL A 286 2.23 -11.37 13.87
CA VAL A 286 0.82 -11.35 14.25
C VAL A 286 0.48 -12.52 15.15
N LYS A 287 -0.18 -12.23 16.26
CA LYS A 287 -0.78 -13.21 17.16
C LYS A 287 -2.15 -13.60 16.64
N ALA A 288 -2.34 -14.87 16.28
CA ALA A 288 -3.63 -15.36 15.82
C ALA A 288 -4.69 -15.25 16.92
N GLY A 289 -5.90 -14.87 16.54
CA GLY A 289 -7.05 -14.77 17.44
C GLY A 289 -8.17 -13.90 16.90
N ASP A 290 -9.31 -13.95 17.58
CA ASP A 290 -10.47 -13.11 17.30
C ASP A 290 -10.39 -11.81 18.11
N VAL A 291 -10.28 -10.70 17.41
CA VAL A 291 -10.26 -9.34 17.97
C VAL A 291 -11.69 -8.81 18.00
N LYS A 292 -12.21 -8.64 19.22
CA LYS A 292 -13.60 -8.20 19.46
C LYS A 292 -13.72 -6.70 19.69
N THR A 293 -12.61 -6.04 19.93
CA THR A 293 -12.57 -4.56 20.05
C THR A 293 -13.07 -3.94 18.75
N PRO A 294 -14.01 -2.99 18.82
CA PRO A 294 -14.48 -2.29 17.62
C PRO A 294 -13.37 -1.43 17.03
N TYR A 295 -13.03 -1.72 15.79
CA TYR A 295 -12.07 -0.95 14.99
C TYR A 295 -12.67 -0.62 13.62
N ASN A 296 -12.00 0.24 12.87
CA ASN A 296 -12.37 0.64 11.53
C ASN A 296 -11.13 1.04 10.70
N HIS A 297 -11.31 1.52 9.49
CA HIS A 297 -10.22 1.92 8.60
C HIS A 297 -9.31 3.01 9.18
N TYR A 298 -9.84 3.95 9.96
CA TYR A 298 -9.01 4.93 10.68
C TYR A 298 -8.10 4.26 11.71
N SER A 299 -8.58 3.23 12.41
CA SER A 299 -7.78 2.47 13.36
C SER A 299 -6.59 1.77 12.70
N VAL A 300 -6.78 1.26 11.47
CA VAL A 300 -5.69 0.66 10.69
C VAL A 300 -4.62 1.69 10.36
N LEU A 301 -5.01 2.84 9.81
CA LEU A 301 -4.07 3.90 9.48
C LEU A 301 -3.35 4.40 10.74
N ARG A 302 -4.08 4.64 11.84
CA ARG A 302 -3.51 5.06 13.13
C ARG A 302 -2.49 4.06 13.68
N THR A 303 -2.73 2.76 13.49
CA THR A 303 -1.81 1.70 13.89
C THR A 303 -0.54 1.70 13.05
N ILE A 304 -0.65 1.98 11.75
CA ILE A 304 0.50 2.12 10.87
C ILE A 304 1.33 3.34 11.25
N GLU A 305 0.70 4.47 11.49
CA GLU A 305 1.37 5.70 11.96
C GLU A 305 2.11 5.46 13.27
N ASP A 306 1.46 4.82 14.24
CA ASP A 306 2.07 4.48 15.53
C ASP A 306 3.29 3.57 15.35
N ASN A 307 3.20 2.52 14.53
CA ASN A 307 4.33 1.63 14.22
C ASN A 307 5.53 2.36 13.64
N PHE A 308 5.30 3.41 12.83
CA PHE A 308 6.38 4.19 12.23
C PHE A 308 6.77 5.43 13.05
N GLY A 309 6.16 5.64 14.22
CA GLY A 309 6.45 6.78 15.09
C GLY A 309 5.99 8.11 14.52
N LEU A 310 4.91 8.10 13.75
CA LEU A 310 4.32 9.28 13.12
C LEU A 310 3.18 9.85 13.97
N ASP A 311 3.04 11.16 13.93
CA ASP A 311 1.82 11.83 14.36
C ASP A 311 0.68 11.48 13.39
N PRO A 312 -0.59 11.38 13.85
CA PRO A 312 -1.71 11.19 12.96
C PRO A 312 -1.83 12.33 11.94
N ILE A 313 -2.26 12.00 10.72
CA ILE A 313 -2.43 12.99 9.63
C ILE A 313 -3.46 14.04 10.04
N HIS A 314 -4.56 13.61 10.67
CA HIS A 314 -5.61 14.48 11.20
C HIS A 314 -5.71 14.35 12.72
N ARG A 315 -5.05 15.24 13.45
CA ARG A 315 -4.84 15.16 14.90
C ARG A 315 -6.15 15.13 15.70
N ASP A 316 -7.13 15.90 15.30
CA ASP A 316 -8.38 16.15 16.05
C ASP A 316 -9.62 15.44 15.46
N SER A 317 -9.43 14.62 14.42
CA SER A 317 -10.52 13.92 13.74
C SER A 317 -10.00 12.65 13.04
N GLY A 318 -10.89 11.86 12.49
CA GLY A 318 -10.53 10.71 11.67
C GLY A 318 -9.55 9.76 12.38
N ASP A 319 -8.37 9.57 11.79
CA ASP A 319 -7.29 8.73 12.31
C ASP A 319 -6.77 9.22 13.69
N GLY A 320 -6.71 10.52 13.93
CA GLY A 320 -6.23 11.10 15.18
C GLY A 320 -7.10 10.79 16.40
N THR A 321 -8.39 10.48 16.19
CA THR A 321 -9.33 10.07 17.25
C THR A 321 -9.51 8.57 17.33
N ALA A 322 -8.97 7.81 16.39
CA ALA A 322 -9.09 6.37 16.33
C ALA A 322 -8.13 5.66 17.29
N ALA A 323 -8.56 4.51 17.79
CA ALA A 323 -7.72 3.68 18.64
C ALA A 323 -6.65 2.93 17.83
N VAL A 324 -5.44 2.85 18.37
CA VAL A 324 -4.36 1.99 17.87
C VAL A 324 -4.72 0.52 18.17
N ILE A 325 -4.52 -0.34 17.18
CA ILE A 325 -4.69 -1.80 17.34
C ILE A 325 -3.40 -2.35 17.96
N SER A 326 -3.44 -2.71 19.24
CA SER A 326 -2.26 -3.12 20.00
C SER A 326 -2.27 -4.58 20.45
N GLU A 327 -3.44 -5.25 20.52
CA GLU A 327 -3.60 -6.60 21.06
C GLU A 327 -3.20 -7.74 20.12
N VAL A 328 -2.81 -7.43 18.89
CA VAL A 328 -2.55 -8.43 17.83
C VAL A 328 -1.07 -8.79 17.67
N TRP A 329 -0.20 -8.20 18.44
CA TRP A 329 1.25 -8.43 18.30
C TRP A 329 1.75 -9.57 19.22
N LYS A 330 2.77 -10.31 18.72
CA LYS A 330 3.52 -11.33 19.49
C LYS A 330 4.57 -10.69 20.36
#